data_ef630ba04b5ab8686f38440066168ee2
#
_entry.id   ef630ba04b5ab8686f38440066168ee2
#
_cell.length_a   1.000
_cell.length_b   1.000
_cell.length_c   1.000
_cell.angle_alpha   90.00
_cell.angle_beta   90.00
_cell.angle_gamma   90.00
#
_symmetry.space_group_name_H-M   'P 1'
#
loop_
_entity.id
_entity.type
_entity.pdbx_description
1 polymer ?
#
loop_
_entity_poly.entity_id
_entity_poly.type
_entity_poly.pdbx_seq_one_letter_code
_entity_poly.pdbx_strand_id
1 'polypeptide(L)'
;QGANTVITQIAADALGVPVHDVQILGGDTDLTPDCGKTSASRQTFVSGKAAMLSGMALRDMVLRHGNVDANAKITLDGAVLTLVDAGGGTLRIALRDMPVNDYGYVFMAEETYDPPTSPLDEKGQGIPYAVFGYGSQIVELSVDAALGRVRLDKITTAHDVGRAINPLL
;
A
#
# COMPACT_ATOMS: atom_id res chain seq x y z
N GLN A 1 -7.38 10.52 -4.96
CA GLN A 1 -6.73 9.46 -5.77
C GLN A 1 -6.78 8.07 -5.11
N GLY A 2 -7.33 7.95 -3.91
CA GLY A 2 -7.44 6.67 -3.20
C GLY A 2 -6.13 6.12 -2.61
N ALA A 3 -5.03 6.88 -2.63
CA ALA A 3 -3.72 6.42 -2.16
C ALA A 3 -3.76 5.96 -0.69
N ASN A 4 -4.37 6.73 0.19
CA ASN A 4 -4.47 6.38 1.62
C ASN A 4 -5.19 5.03 1.81
N THR A 5 -6.32 4.83 1.13
CA THR A 5 -7.08 3.58 1.18
C THR A 5 -6.23 2.40 0.72
N VAL A 6 -5.57 2.54 -0.44
CA VAL A 6 -4.75 1.47 -1.02
C VAL A 6 -3.54 1.13 -0.14
N ILE A 7 -2.83 2.12 0.38
CA ILE A 7 -1.67 1.91 1.25
C ILE A 7 -2.09 1.23 2.56
N THR A 8 -3.23 1.65 3.15
CA THR A 8 -3.77 0.99 4.35
C THR A 8 -4.15 -0.46 4.08
N GLN A 9 -4.79 -0.76 2.95
CA GLN A 9 -5.11 -2.13 2.55
C GLN A 9 -3.86 -3.00 2.39
N ILE A 10 -2.82 -2.48 1.73
CA ILE A 10 -1.55 -3.20 1.54
C ILE A 10 -0.87 -3.49 2.89
N ALA A 11 -0.82 -2.52 3.80
CA ALA A 11 -0.23 -2.70 5.12
C ALA A 11 -1.00 -3.73 5.96
N ALA A 12 -2.34 -3.63 5.97
CA ALA A 12 -3.22 -4.56 6.68
C ALA A 12 -3.07 -6.01 6.16
N ASP A 13 -3.05 -6.17 4.84
CA ASP A 13 -2.87 -7.47 4.17
C ASP A 13 -1.52 -8.08 4.50
N ALA A 14 -0.44 -7.29 4.47
CA ALA A 14 0.91 -7.73 4.79
C ALA A 14 1.08 -8.10 6.27
N LEU A 15 0.45 -7.38 7.18
CA LEU A 15 0.41 -7.70 8.60
C LEU A 15 -0.49 -8.92 8.89
N GLY A 16 -1.54 -9.12 8.07
CA GLY A 16 -2.50 -10.20 8.22
C GLY A 16 -3.64 -9.86 9.18
N VAL A 17 -4.06 -8.60 9.21
CA VAL A 17 -5.19 -8.12 10.02
C VAL A 17 -6.25 -7.47 9.11
N PRO A 18 -7.51 -7.37 9.56
CA PRO A 18 -8.53 -6.63 8.84
C PRO A 18 -8.17 -5.14 8.67
N VAL A 19 -8.53 -4.56 7.53
CA VAL A 19 -8.21 -3.15 7.22
C VAL A 19 -8.82 -2.16 8.21
N HIS A 20 -9.93 -2.50 8.85
CA HIS A 20 -10.57 -1.64 9.85
C HIS A 20 -9.81 -1.57 11.18
N ASP A 21 -8.86 -2.48 11.41
CA ASP A 21 -7.97 -2.45 12.58
C ASP A 21 -6.74 -1.57 12.33
N VAL A 22 -6.58 -1.03 11.11
CA VAL A 22 -5.45 -0.19 10.73
C VAL A 22 -5.90 1.25 10.55
N GLN A 23 -5.26 2.15 11.26
CA GLN A 23 -5.44 3.57 11.11
C GLN A 23 -4.25 4.18 10.37
N ILE A 24 -4.52 5.00 9.34
CA ILE A 24 -3.49 5.74 8.64
C ILE A 24 -3.35 7.15 9.24
N LEU A 25 -2.13 7.55 9.48
CA LEU A 25 -1.74 8.91 9.77
C LEU A 25 -0.93 9.44 8.58
N GLY A 26 -1.38 10.53 7.97
CA GLY A 26 -0.73 11.11 6.81
C GLY A 26 -1.00 12.59 6.70
N GLY A 27 -0.13 13.32 6.00
CA GLY A 27 -0.27 14.75 5.80
C GLY A 27 0.09 15.62 7.02
N ASP A 28 0.74 15.03 8.00
CA ASP A 28 1.27 15.73 9.17
C ASP A 28 2.79 15.74 9.09
N THR A 29 3.37 16.92 8.86
CA THR A 29 4.82 17.09 8.65
C THR A 29 5.64 16.91 9.92
N ASP A 30 5.03 16.95 11.09
CA ASP A 30 5.72 16.71 12.37
C ASP A 30 5.79 15.22 12.71
N LEU A 31 4.86 14.42 12.19
CA LEU A 31 4.72 13.00 12.55
C LEU A 31 5.06 12.05 11.41
N THR A 32 5.02 12.50 10.15
CA THR A 32 5.25 11.63 8.99
C THR A 32 6.55 11.98 8.27
N PRO A 33 7.37 10.97 7.89
CA PRO A 33 8.58 11.23 7.13
C PRO A 33 8.26 11.76 5.72
N ASP A 34 9.19 12.52 5.16
CA ASP A 34 9.11 12.95 3.76
C ASP A 34 9.40 11.78 2.83
N CYS A 35 8.42 11.35 2.06
CA CYS A 35 8.56 10.32 1.04
C CYS A 35 8.68 10.91 -0.40
N GLY A 36 8.93 12.20 -0.50
CA GLY A 36 8.99 12.93 -1.76
C GLY A 36 7.62 13.21 -2.38
N LYS A 37 7.63 13.70 -3.60
CA LYS A 37 6.40 14.08 -4.31
C LYS A 37 5.66 12.89 -4.91
N THR A 38 4.34 12.94 -4.86
CA THR A 38 3.47 12.04 -5.63
C THR A 38 3.53 12.43 -7.10
N SER A 39 4.14 11.60 -7.94
CA SER A 39 4.28 11.85 -9.38
C SER A 39 4.39 10.53 -10.16
N ALA A 40 4.24 10.60 -11.49
CA ALA A 40 4.42 9.48 -12.42
C ALA A 40 3.52 8.26 -12.14
N SER A 41 2.39 8.44 -11.46
CA SER A 41 1.43 7.36 -11.12
C SER A 41 2.08 6.14 -10.44
N ARG A 42 3.12 6.37 -9.64
CA ARG A 42 3.93 5.30 -9.01
C ARG A 42 3.65 5.10 -7.51
N GLN A 43 2.69 5.82 -6.94
CA GLN A 43 2.43 5.80 -5.49
C GLN A 43 2.17 4.39 -4.95
N THR A 44 1.28 3.62 -5.60
CA THR A 44 0.99 2.23 -5.20
C THR A 44 2.23 1.35 -5.30
N PHE A 45 3.05 1.52 -6.33
CA PHE A 45 4.25 0.72 -6.53
C PHE A 45 5.33 1.06 -5.49
N VAL A 46 5.63 2.34 -5.27
CA VAL A 46 6.73 2.76 -4.39
C VAL A 46 6.28 2.75 -2.93
N SER A 47 5.33 3.60 -2.55
CA SER A 47 4.87 3.69 -1.16
C SER A 47 4.11 2.44 -0.72
N GLY A 48 3.35 1.82 -1.64
CA GLY A 48 2.69 0.55 -1.36
C GLY A 48 3.68 -0.59 -1.10
N LYS A 49 4.82 -0.62 -1.80
CA LYS A 49 5.88 -1.61 -1.50
C LYS A 49 6.52 -1.37 -0.15
N ALA A 50 6.81 -0.12 0.21
CA ALA A 50 7.32 0.22 1.54
C ALA A 50 6.32 -0.18 2.64
N ALA A 51 5.04 0.13 2.46
CA ALA A 51 3.96 -0.28 3.39
C ALA A 51 3.85 -1.80 3.52
N MET A 52 3.99 -2.54 2.41
CA MET A 52 4.02 -4.00 2.43
C MET A 52 5.20 -4.53 3.25
N LEU A 53 6.39 -3.98 3.03
CA LEU A 53 7.59 -4.41 3.75
C LEU A 53 7.47 -4.11 5.24
N SER A 54 7.00 -2.92 5.62
CA SER A 54 6.76 -2.55 7.02
C SER A 54 5.71 -3.44 7.67
N GLY A 55 4.61 -3.76 6.97
CA GLY A 55 3.60 -4.69 7.45
C GLY A 55 4.14 -6.09 7.68
N MET A 56 4.97 -6.61 6.75
CA MET A 56 5.65 -7.90 6.90
C MET A 56 6.64 -7.90 8.07
N ALA A 57 7.47 -6.87 8.19
CA ALA A 57 8.43 -6.74 9.28
C ALA A 57 7.73 -6.67 10.65
N LEU A 58 6.63 -5.93 10.74
CA LEU A 58 5.82 -5.86 11.95
C LEU A 58 5.17 -7.22 12.27
N ARG A 59 4.63 -7.91 11.27
CA ARG A 59 4.12 -9.28 11.42
C ARG A 59 5.18 -10.21 11.98
N ASP A 60 6.36 -10.23 11.37
CA ASP A 60 7.46 -11.09 11.81
C ASP A 60 7.91 -10.79 13.24
N MET A 61 7.91 -9.53 13.64
CA MET A 61 8.22 -9.10 15.01
C MET A 61 7.19 -9.65 16.00
N VAL A 62 5.91 -9.52 15.69
CA VAL A 62 4.80 -10.02 16.50
C VAL A 62 4.85 -11.54 16.64
N LEU A 63 5.04 -12.26 15.54
CA LEU A 63 5.10 -13.73 15.56
C LEU A 63 6.32 -14.25 16.32
N ARG A 64 7.48 -13.61 16.16
CA ARG A 64 8.68 -13.94 16.95
C ARG A 64 8.49 -13.68 18.43
N HIS A 65 7.84 -12.58 18.80
CA HIS A 65 7.54 -12.29 20.20
C HIS A 65 6.63 -13.37 20.82
N GLY A 66 5.63 -13.82 20.05
CA GLY A 66 4.75 -14.92 20.47
C GLY A 66 5.37 -16.33 20.38
N ASN A 67 6.57 -16.45 19.81
CA ASN A 67 7.22 -17.73 19.50
C ASN A 67 6.29 -18.70 18.75
N VAL A 68 5.55 -18.19 17.78
CA VAL A 68 4.63 -18.95 16.91
C VAL A 68 5.16 -19.04 15.47
N ASP A 69 4.62 -19.96 14.69
CA ASP A 69 5.07 -20.15 13.30
C ASP A 69 4.66 -18.98 12.39
N ALA A 70 5.32 -18.89 11.20
CA ALA A 70 5.10 -17.81 10.24
C ALA A 70 3.67 -17.79 9.65
N ASN A 71 2.93 -18.89 9.74
CA ASN A 71 1.57 -18.99 9.20
C ASN A 71 0.49 -18.70 10.25
N ALA A 72 0.89 -18.41 11.50
CA ALA A 72 -0.06 -18.09 12.55
C ALA A 72 -0.96 -16.92 12.15
N LYS A 73 -2.23 -17.04 12.48
CA LYS A 73 -3.20 -15.95 12.31
C LYS A 73 -3.05 -14.93 13.42
N ILE A 74 -3.13 -13.67 13.04
CA ILE A 74 -3.13 -12.52 13.94
C ILE A 74 -4.55 -11.94 13.98
N THR A 75 -5.08 -11.74 15.17
CA THR A 75 -6.32 -10.97 15.37
C THR A 75 -6.14 -10.00 16.51
N LEU A 76 -6.77 -8.84 16.39
CA LEU A 76 -6.76 -7.78 17.38
C LEU A 76 -8.19 -7.55 17.89
N ASP A 77 -8.38 -7.58 19.20
CA ASP A 77 -9.64 -7.22 19.84
C ASP A 77 -9.34 -6.19 20.94
N GLY A 78 -9.62 -4.95 20.63
CA GLY A 78 -9.20 -3.82 21.47
C GLY A 78 -7.69 -3.80 21.66
N ALA A 79 -7.24 -3.99 22.91
CA ALA A 79 -5.81 -4.07 23.25
C ALA A 79 -5.31 -5.51 23.48
N VAL A 80 -6.02 -6.51 23.00
CA VAL A 80 -5.62 -7.92 23.10
C VAL A 80 -5.29 -8.46 21.73
N LEU A 81 -4.02 -8.81 21.55
CA LEU A 81 -3.51 -9.49 20.37
C LEU A 81 -3.65 -11.01 20.58
N THR A 82 -4.25 -11.69 19.63
CA THR A 82 -4.40 -13.15 19.66
C THR A 82 -3.67 -13.75 18.47
N LEU A 83 -2.77 -14.69 18.75
CA LEU A 83 -2.03 -15.47 17.76
C LEU A 83 -2.53 -16.90 17.79
N VAL A 84 -2.89 -17.43 16.62
CA VAL A 84 -3.34 -18.83 16.48
C VAL A 84 -2.40 -19.53 15.52
N ASP A 85 -1.63 -20.49 15.99
CA ASP A 85 -0.70 -21.26 15.17
C ASP A 85 -1.43 -22.29 14.28
N ALA A 86 -0.69 -22.91 13.37
CA ALA A 86 -1.24 -23.90 12.45
C ALA A 86 -1.72 -25.18 13.17
N GLY A 87 -1.20 -25.48 14.35
CA GLY A 87 -1.61 -26.61 15.21
C GLY A 87 -2.82 -26.31 16.06
N GLY A 88 -3.38 -25.09 16.00
CA GLY A 88 -4.54 -24.65 16.80
C GLY A 88 -4.17 -24.12 18.18
N GLY A 89 -2.87 -24.05 18.51
CA GLY A 89 -2.39 -23.37 19.73
C GLY A 89 -2.76 -21.89 19.68
N THR A 90 -3.19 -21.36 20.82
CA THR A 90 -3.62 -19.95 20.91
C THR A 90 -2.84 -19.24 22.00
N LEU A 91 -2.21 -18.11 21.62
CA LEU A 91 -1.55 -17.20 22.55
C LEU A 91 -2.28 -15.85 22.55
N ARG A 92 -2.59 -15.35 23.75
CA ARG A 92 -3.19 -14.01 23.92
C ARG A 92 -2.18 -13.11 24.62
N ILE A 93 -1.99 -11.92 24.07
CA ILE A 93 -1.06 -10.91 24.56
C ILE A 93 -1.86 -9.65 24.86
N ALA A 94 -1.87 -9.24 26.13
CA ALA A 94 -2.46 -7.96 26.52
C ALA A 94 -1.46 -6.84 26.25
N LEU A 95 -1.67 -6.09 25.17
CA LEU A 95 -0.76 -5.02 24.74
C LEU A 95 -0.61 -3.92 25.78
N ARG A 96 -1.63 -3.70 26.62
CA ARG A 96 -1.59 -2.69 27.69
C ARG A 96 -0.57 -3.01 28.79
N ASP A 97 -0.22 -4.27 28.94
CA ASP A 97 0.70 -4.75 29.98
C ASP A 97 2.14 -4.82 29.44
N MET A 98 2.35 -4.51 28.18
CA MET A 98 3.65 -4.54 27.53
C MET A 98 4.36 -3.18 27.62
N PRO A 99 5.70 -3.20 27.71
CA PRO A 99 6.49 -1.98 27.63
C PRO A 99 6.33 -1.32 26.25
N VAL A 100 6.35 0.01 26.23
CA VAL A 100 6.36 0.81 25.00
C VAL A 100 7.78 1.35 24.75
N ASN A 101 8.08 1.61 23.49
CA ASN A 101 9.31 2.32 23.10
C ASN A 101 9.19 3.85 23.35
N ASP A 102 10.22 4.60 23.01
CA ASP A 102 10.28 6.06 23.20
C ASP A 102 9.19 6.82 22.41
N TYR A 103 8.59 6.19 21.42
CA TYR A 103 7.48 6.73 20.63
C TYR A 103 6.09 6.33 21.16
N GLY A 104 6.02 5.53 22.23
CA GLY A 104 4.78 5.04 22.82
C GLY A 104 4.19 3.80 22.14
N TYR A 105 4.95 3.08 21.31
CA TYR A 105 4.49 1.88 20.62
C TYR A 105 5.02 0.59 21.27
N VAL A 106 4.15 -0.42 21.35
CA VAL A 106 4.53 -1.78 21.81
C VAL A 106 5.38 -2.49 20.77
N PHE A 107 4.97 -2.40 19.51
CA PHE A 107 5.72 -2.89 18.35
C PHE A 107 5.86 -1.77 17.33
N MET A 108 7.00 -1.69 16.68
CA MET A 108 7.25 -0.71 15.62
C MET A 108 8.16 -1.33 14.57
N ALA A 109 7.78 -1.16 13.30
CA ALA A 109 8.61 -1.51 12.16
C ALA A 109 8.61 -0.35 11.16
N GLU A 110 9.77 -0.06 10.61
CA GLU A 110 9.98 0.97 9.60
C GLU A 110 10.78 0.38 8.45
N GLU A 111 10.28 0.58 7.24
CA GLU A 111 10.91 0.09 6.02
C GLU A 111 10.83 1.14 4.92
N THR A 112 11.81 1.12 4.06
CA THR A 112 11.89 1.98 2.88
C THR A 112 11.96 1.15 1.62
N TYR A 113 11.51 1.71 0.52
CA TYR A 113 11.65 1.09 -0.80
C TYR A 113 12.09 2.14 -1.82
N ASP A 114 13.26 1.91 -2.40
CA ASP A 114 13.76 2.67 -3.54
C ASP A 114 13.72 1.78 -4.78
N PRO A 115 12.91 2.12 -5.82
CA PRO A 115 12.79 1.31 -7.01
C PRO A 115 14.10 1.29 -7.81
N PRO A 116 14.43 0.17 -8.47
CA PRO A 116 15.67 0.03 -9.25
C PRO A 116 15.59 0.86 -10.55
N THR A 117 15.89 2.14 -10.45
CA THR A 117 15.91 3.07 -11.58
C THR A 117 17.31 3.66 -11.75
N SER A 118 17.63 4.10 -12.96
CA SER A 118 18.79 4.93 -13.23
C SER A 118 18.37 6.27 -13.86
N PRO A 119 19.05 7.37 -13.54
CA PRO A 119 18.79 8.63 -14.21
C PRO A 119 19.09 8.54 -15.71
N LEU A 120 18.53 9.47 -16.46
CA LEU A 120 18.89 9.64 -17.87
C LEU A 120 20.29 10.26 -17.97
N ASP A 121 21.08 9.78 -18.92
CA ASP A 121 22.36 10.39 -19.29
C ASP A 121 22.15 11.64 -20.15
N GLU A 122 23.25 12.27 -20.58
CA GLU A 122 23.21 13.47 -21.40
C GLU A 122 22.55 13.25 -22.78
N LYS A 123 22.45 12.01 -23.23
CA LYS A 123 21.77 11.62 -24.48
C LYS A 123 20.32 11.20 -24.25
N GLY A 124 19.82 11.33 -23.01
CA GLY A 124 18.46 10.92 -22.64
C GLY A 124 18.30 9.40 -22.55
N GLN A 125 19.37 8.65 -22.35
CA GLN A 125 19.33 7.19 -22.20
C GLN A 125 19.42 6.80 -20.71
N GLY A 126 18.65 5.80 -20.31
CA GLY A 126 18.63 5.31 -18.92
C GLY A 126 17.41 4.45 -18.65
N ILE A 127 17.22 4.06 -17.41
CA ILE A 127 16.04 3.30 -16.93
C ILE A 127 15.37 4.12 -15.82
N PRO A 128 14.69 5.25 -16.15
CA PRO A 128 14.11 6.14 -15.14
C PRO A 128 12.80 5.61 -14.56
N TYR A 129 12.24 4.55 -15.13
CA TYR A 129 10.98 3.94 -14.72
C TYR A 129 11.16 2.44 -14.45
N ALA A 130 10.68 2.00 -13.28
CA ALA A 130 10.71 0.58 -12.89
C ALA A 130 9.39 -0.14 -13.18
N VAL A 131 8.34 0.59 -13.57
CA VAL A 131 6.99 0.04 -13.79
C VAL A 131 6.29 0.84 -14.89
N PHE A 132 5.48 0.13 -15.68
CA PHE A 132 4.68 0.70 -16.75
C PHE A 132 3.23 0.28 -16.59
N GLY A 133 2.31 1.20 -16.90
CA GLY A 133 0.90 0.90 -17.10
C GLY A 133 0.56 1.01 -18.59
N TYR A 134 -0.31 0.14 -19.07
CA TYR A 134 -0.75 0.15 -20.45
C TYR A 134 -2.23 0.51 -20.52
N GLY A 135 -2.61 1.28 -21.52
CA GLY A 135 -4.01 1.66 -21.71
C GLY A 135 -4.33 1.88 -23.17
N SER A 136 -5.58 1.63 -23.54
CA SER A 136 -6.15 1.95 -24.84
C SER A 136 -7.49 2.62 -24.66
N GLN A 137 -7.78 3.59 -25.52
CA GLN A 137 -9.06 4.30 -25.50
C GLN A 137 -9.63 4.40 -26.92
N ILE A 138 -10.93 4.15 -27.05
CA ILE A 138 -11.69 4.37 -28.27
C ILE A 138 -12.76 5.40 -27.97
N VAL A 139 -12.85 6.42 -28.83
CA VAL A 139 -13.85 7.47 -28.71
C VAL A 139 -14.70 7.47 -29.98
N GLU A 140 -16.00 7.31 -29.80
CA GLU A 140 -17.02 7.50 -30.85
C GLU A 140 -17.58 8.91 -30.69
N LEU A 141 -17.55 9.70 -31.73
CA LEU A 141 -18.03 11.08 -31.71
C LEU A 141 -18.60 11.52 -33.03
N SER A 142 -19.46 12.52 -32.97
CA SER A 142 -20.02 13.20 -34.16
C SER A 142 -19.54 14.65 -34.18
N VAL A 143 -19.25 15.15 -35.39
CA VAL A 143 -18.81 16.54 -35.59
C VAL A 143 -19.80 17.22 -36.56
N ASP A 144 -20.43 18.31 -36.11
CA ASP A 144 -21.12 19.27 -36.98
C ASP A 144 -20.06 20.27 -37.46
N ALA A 145 -19.60 20.05 -38.68
CA ALA A 145 -18.53 20.88 -39.29
C ALA A 145 -18.98 22.31 -39.57
N ALA A 146 -20.30 22.54 -39.79
CA ALA A 146 -20.83 23.86 -40.06
C ALA A 146 -20.89 24.72 -38.78
N LEU A 147 -21.19 24.10 -37.64
CA LEU A 147 -21.31 24.79 -36.34
C LEU A 147 -20.02 24.64 -35.47
N GLY A 148 -19.07 23.84 -35.90
CA GLY A 148 -17.86 23.53 -35.10
C GLY A 148 -18.18 22.81 -33.78
N ARG A 149 -19.28 22.06 -33.70
CA ARG A 149 -19.70 21.36 -32.49
C ARG A 149 -19.27 19.91 -32.51
N VAL A 150 -18.68 19.46 -31.40
CA VAL A 150 -18.32 18.07 -31.17
C VAL A 150 -19.27 17.48 -30.13
N ARG A 151 -19.85 16.32 -30.41
CA ARG A 151 -20.64 15.53 -29.49
C ARG A 151 -19.94 14.19 -29.26
N LEU A 152 -19.63 13.90 -28.01
CA LEU A 152 -19.12 12.59 -27.61
C LEU A 152 -20.29 11.63 -27.48
N ASP A 153 -20.26 10.54 -28.22
CA ASP A 153 -21.32 9.51 -28.21
C ASP A 153 -20.95 8.39 -27.27
N LYS A 154 -19.66 7.96 -27.26
CA LYS A 154 -19.16 6.90 -26.38
C LYS A 154 -17.65 6.99 -26.18
N ILE A 155 -17.20 6.66 -24.96
CA ILE A 155 -15.80 6.44 -24.64
C ILE A 155 -15.67 5.02 -24.06
N THR A 156 -14.81 4.23 -24.67
CA THR A 156 -14.44 2.90 -24.17
C THR A 156 -12.98 2.94 -23.77
N THR A 157 -12.66 2.52 -22.53
CA THR A 157 -11.27 2.48 -22.02
C THR A 157 -10.94 1.07 -21.58
N ALA A 158 -9.71 0.65 -21.84
CA ALA A 158 -9.13 -0.57 -21.33
C ALA A 158 -7.77 -0.26 -20.71
N HIS A 159 -7.53 -0.73 -19.49
CA HIS A 159 -6.30 -0.48 -18.76
C HIS A 159 -5.72 -1.79 -18.25
N ASP A 160 -4.42 -1.98 -18.44
CA ASP A 160 -3.65 -3.00 -17.76
C ASP A 160 -2.81 -2.32 -16.65
N VAL A 161 -3.21 -2.56 -15.43
CA VAL A 161 -2.56 -2.05 -14.22
C VAL A 161 -1.96 -3.17 -13.37
N GLY A 162 -1.85 -4.37 -13.95
CA GLY A 162 -1.50 -5.59 -13.24
C GLY A 162 -2.61 -5.99 -12.27
N ARG A 163 -2.24 -6.49 -11.11
CA ARG A 163 -3.21 -6.88 -10.07
C ARG A 163 -3.79 -5.63 -9.40
N ALA A 164 -5.07 -5.36 -9.62
CA ALA A 164 -5.78 -4.30 -8.94
C ALA A 164 -5.88 -4.59 -7.43
N ILE A 165 -5.47 -3.63 -6.60
CA ILE A 165 -5.55 -3.75 -5.13
C ILE A 165 -7.00 -3.59 -4.67
N ASN A 166 -7.71 -2.64 -5.26
CA ASN A 166 -9.12 -2.37 -4.97
C ASN A 166 -9.90 -2.18 -6.27
N PRO A 167 -10.43 -3.27 -6.86
CA PRO A 167 -11.10 -3.21 -8.16
C PRO A 167 -12.48 -2.53 -8.13
N LEU A 168 -13.00 -2.21 -6.94
CA LEU A 168 -14.33 -1.59 -6.78
C LEU A 168 -14.26 -0.07 -6.58
N LEU A 169 -13.05 0.52 -6.47
CA LEU A 169 -12.85 1.98 -6.27
C LEU A 169 -12.21 2.65 -7.48
#